data_452ebae77dbe4f048dbbbfde740e38d9
#
_entry.id   452ebae77dbe4f048dbbbfde740e38d9
#
_cell.length_a   1.000
_cell.length_b   1.000
_cell.length_c   1.000
_cell.angle_alpha   90.00
_cell.angle_beta   90.00
_cell.angle_gamma   90.00
#
_symmetry.space_group_name_H-M   'P 1'
#
loop_
_entity.id
_entity.type
_entity.pdbx_description
1 polymer ?
#
loop_
_entity_poly.entity_id
_entity_poly.type
_entity_poly.pdbx_seq_one_letter_code
_entity_poly.pdbx_strand_id
1 'polypeptide(L)'
;SLQTFRSAKQALDNALADPSWSALPGQDIQGKKPAIIVDVDETVLDNTAYEARMILDGTKYPEGWVSWGKEAAATEVPGAKDFLNYAASKDVTIFYITNRVVELKEATQNNLIKLGIPWDQTKETILMRGENNWGSDKGSRRALVAQKYRVLLMAGDNLGDFVDAKDNNLSPQQRKAIVEEYADYWGEKWFMLQNIAYGDWEGALYDFDYSLSPHEVHNTRLESLEPIR
;
A
#
# COMPACT_ATOMS: atom_id res chain seq x y z
N SER A 1 -12.82 3.63 2.46
CA SER A 1 -12.39 2.30 1.98
C SER A 1 -13.48 1.56 1.20
N LEU A 2 -14.72 1.42 1.72
CA LEU A 2 -15.81 0.73 0.99
C LEU A 2 -16.08 1.30 -0.41
N GLN A 3 -16.12 2.63 -0.54
CA GLN A 3 -16.30 3.29 -1.83
C GLN A 3 -15.12 2.98 -2.76
N THR A 4 -13.90 3.08 -2.27
CA THR A 4 -12.66 2.79 -3.02
C THR A 4 -12.69 1.37 -3.60
N PHE A 5 -12.98 0.35 -2.77
CA PHE A 5 -13.02 -1.03 -3.23
C PHE A 5 -14.20 -1.35 -4.15
N ARG A 6 -15.34 -0.67 -4.00
CA ARG A 6 -16.45 -0.78 -4.96
C ARG A 6 -16.06 -0.21 -6.33
N SER A 7 -15.39 0.94 -6.36
CA SER A 7 -14.86 1.52 -7.60
C SER A 7 -13.77 0.63 -8.22
N ALA A 8 -12.86 0.10 -7.40
CA ALA A 8 -11.83 -0.84 -7.86
C ALA A 8 -12.42 -2.10 -8.50
N LYS A 9 -13.54 -2.61 -7.95
CA LYS A 9 -14.23 -3.76 -8.54
C LYS A 9 -14.76 -3.47 -9.94
N GLN A 10 -15.39 -2.30 -10.13
CA GLN A 10 -15.86 -1.89 -11.46
C GLN A 10 -14.71 -1.67 -12.45
N ALA A 11 -13.63 -1.03 -11.98
CA ALA A 11 -12.43 -0.83 -12.79
C ALA A 11 -11.75 -2.14 -13.18
N LEU A 12 -11.80 -3.16 -12.31
CA LEU A 12 -11.27 -4.49 -12.62
C LEU A 12 -12.03 -5.14 -13.79
N ASP A 13 -13.35 -5.01 -13.83
CA ASP A 13 -14.15 -5.53 -14.95
C ASP A 13 -13.79 -4.83 -16.26
N ASN A 14 -13.61 -3.50 -16.24
CA ASN A 14 -13.16 -2.71 -17.39
C ASN A 14 -11.75 -3.14 -17.83
N ALA A 15 -10.83 -3.31 -16.89
CA ALA A 15 -9.46 -3.72 -17.16
C ALA A 15 -9.36 -5.14 -17.77
N LEU A 16 -10.23 -6.03 -17.35
CA LEU A 16 -10.30 -7.39 -17.92
C LEU A 16 -10.86 -7.39 -19.34
N ALA A 17 -11.78 -6.48 -19.65
CA ALA A 17 -12.38 -6.33 -20.97
C ALA A 17 -11.45 -5.64 -21.99
N ASP A 18 -10.49 -4.82 -21.52
CA ASP A 18 -9.54 -4.11 -22.39
C ASP A 18 -8.17 -4.81 -22.39
N PRO A 19 -7.79 -5.50 -23.48
CA PRO A 19 -6.51 -6.19 -23.58
C PRO A 19 -5.29 -5.24 -23.55
N SER A 20 -5.47 -3.94 -23.78
CA SER A 20 -4.41 -2.94 -23.74
C SER A 20 -4.18 -2.33 -22.34
N TRP A 21 -5.07 -2.63 -21.39
CA TRP A 21 -5.03 -2.05 -20.05
C TRP A 21 -3.81 -2.48 -19.24
N SER A 22 -3.13 -1.49 -18.64
CA SER A 22 -2.16 -1.70 -17.57
C SER A 22 -2.19 -0.56 -16.56
N ALA A 23 -2.01 -0.88 -15.32
CA ALA A 23 -1.82 0.07 -14.22
C ALA A 23 -0.36 0.53 -14.06
N LEU A 24 0.57 -0.08 -14.76
CA LEU A 24 1.98 0.34 -14.77
C LEU A 24 2.29 1.08 -16.07
N PRO A 25 2.73 2.35 -15.99
CA PRO A 25 3.10 3.13 -17.16
C PRO A 25 4.15 2.40 -18.02
N GLY A 26 3.91 2.30 -19.33
CA GLY A 26 4.87 1.70 -20.26
C GLY A 26 5.09 0.19 -20.11
N GLN A 27 4.24 -0.51 -19.37
CA GLN A 27 4.40 -1.95 -19.19
C GLN A 27 4.25 -2.70 -20.52
N ASP A 28 5.20 -3.58 -20.85
CA ASP A 28 4.96 -4.64 -21.83
C ASP A 28 3.99 -5.67 -21.25
N ILE A 29 2.84 -5.84 -21.92
CA ILE A 29 1.74 -6.69 -21.43
C ILE A 29 1.52 -7.96 -22.27
N GLN A 30 2.29 -8.12 -23.38
CA GLN A 30 2.04 -9.18 -24.33
C GLN A 30 2.17 -10.57 -23.72
N GLY A 31 1.10 -11.37 -23.84
CA GLY A 31 1.08 -12.77 -23.38
C GLY A 31 1.09 -12.95 -21.85
N LYS A 32 0.95 -11.88 -21.08
CA LYS A 32 1.01 -11.92 -19.61
C LYS A 32 -0.37 -12.17 -18.98
N LYS A 33 -0.39 -12.97 -17.91
CA LYS A 33 -1.59 -13.23 -17.13
C LYS A 33 -1.95 -11.99 -16.27
N PRO A 34 -3.25 -11.79 -16.00
CA PRO A 34 -3.71 -10.65 -15.20
C PRO A 34 -3.28 -10.78 -13.73
N ALA A 35 -2.90 -9.65 -13.14
CA ALA A 35 -2.64 -9.53 -11.72
C ALA A 35 -3.08 -8.16 -11.19
N ILE A 36 -3.25 -8.05 -9.88
CA ILE A 36 -3.33 -6.79 -9.16
C ILE A 36 -2.22 -6.73 -8.12
N ILE A 37 -1.81 -5.52 -7.77
CA ILE A 37 -0.86 -5.26 -6.68
C ILE A 37 -1.59 -4.50 -5.59
N VAL A 38 -1.49 -4.98 -4.35
CA VAL A 38 -2.05 -4.31 -3.18
C VAL A 38 -0.99 -4.20 -2.09
N ASP A 39 -0.97 -3.09 -1.37
CA ASP A 39 -0.28 -3.00 -0.10
C ASP A 39 -1.03 -3.79 0.97
N VAL A 40 -0.47 -3.92 2.17
CA VAL A 40 -1.06 -4.69 3.28
C VAL A 40 -1.58 -3.79 4.37
N ASP A 41 -0.72 -2.96 4.99
CA ASP A 41 -1.07 -2.18 6.17
C ASP A 41 -1.91 -0.95 5.77
N GLU A 42 -3.04 -0.73 6.44
CA GLU A 42 -4.03 0.31 6.16
C GLU A 42 -4.65 0.25 4.75
N THR A 43 -4.33 -0.82 4.02
CA THR A 43 -4.90 -1.13 2.70
C THR A 43 -5.77 -2.38 2.76
N VAL A 44 -5.22 -3.48 3.24
CA VAL A 44 -5.91 -4.78 3.39
C VAL A 44 -6.16 -5.09 4.86
N LEU A 45 -5.16 -4.84 5.71
CA LEU A 45 -5.19 -5.04 7.16
C LEU A 45 -5.24 -3.70 7.88
N ASP A 46 -6.17 -3.58 8.82
CA ASP A 46 -6.38 -2.43 9.69
C ASP A 46 -5.59 -2.61 10.98
N ASN A 47 -4.61 -1.75 11.23
CA ASN A 47 -3.77 -1.78 12.42
C ASN A 47 -4.21 -0.75 13.49
N THR A 48 -5.42 -0.21 13.42
CA THR A 48 -5.96 0.76 14.40
C THR A 48 -5.83 0.27 15.85
N ALA A 49 -5.90 -1.04 16.08
CA ALA A 49 -5.72 -1.61 17.41
C ALA A 49 -4.27 -1.46 17.92
N TYR A 50 -3.27 -1.51 17.05
CA TYR A 50 -1.89 -1.21 17.39
C TYR A 50 -1.70 0.29 17.69
N GLU A 51 -2.26 1.17 16.86
CA GLU A 51 -2.27 2.60 17.09
C GLU A 51 -2.88 2.95 18.46
N ALA A 52 -4.00 2.32 18.82
CA ALA A 52 -4.64 2.50 20.12
C ALA A 52 -3.74 2.03 21.28
N ARG A 53 -3.00 0.92 21.12
CA ARG A 53 -2.03 0.46 22.14
C ARG A 53 -0.92 1.50 22.33
N MET A 54 -0.33 2.02 21.25
CA MET A 54 0.71 3.04 21.35
C MET A 54 0.23 4.28 22.11
N ILE A 55 -1.00 4.74 21.89
CA ILE A 55 -1.59 5.86 22.63
C ILE A 55 -1.73 5.54 24.12
N LEU A 56 -2.24 4.36 24.45
CA LEU A 56 -2.46 3.96 25.85
C LEU A 56 -1.14 3.76 26.61
N ASP A 57 -0.13 3.21 25.94
CA ASP A 57 1.17 2.88 26.55
C ASP A 57 2.15 4.06 26.50
N GLY A 58 1.80 5.14 25.78
CA GLY A 58 2.67 6.30 25.57
C GLY A 58 3.91 5.98 24.74
N THR A 59 3.81 4.97 23.86
CA THR A 59 4.88 4.52 22.96
C THR A 59 4.72 5.08 21.55
N LYS A 60 5.67 4.84 20.68
CA LYS A 60 5.63 5.23 19.25
C LYS A 60 6.22 4.14 18.36
N TYR A 61 5.83 4.12 17.11
CA TYR A 61 6.44 3.22 16.13
C TYR A 61 7.97 3.40 16.09
N PRO A 62 8.78 2.33 16.03
CA PRO A 62 8.38 0.91 15.79
C PRO A 62 8.19 0.06 17.07
N GLU A 63 8.06 0.67 18.24
CA GLU A 63 7.93 -0.06 19.50
C GLU A 63 6.67 -0.93 19.50
N GLY A 64 6.83 -2.24 19.81
CA GLY A 64 5.73 -3.20 19.81
C GLY A 64 5.23 -3.68 18.45
N TRP A 65 5.69 -3.09 17.33
CA TRP A 65 5.21 -3.42 15.98
C TRP A 65 5.37 -4.90 15.61
N VAL A 66 6.58 -5.45 15.82
CA VAL A 66 6.84 -6.86 15.51
C VAL A 66 5.99 -7.78 16.38
N SER A 67 5.81 -7.45 17.66
CA SER A 67 4.94 -8.20 18.56
C SER A 67 3.49 -8.20 18.08
N TRP A 68 2.96 -7.03 17.74
CA TRP A 68 1.63 -6.88 17.15
C TRP A 68 1.47 -7.70 15.88
N GLY A 69 2.41 -7.60 14.95
CA GLY A 69 2.36 -8.36 13.70
C GLY A 69 2.33 -9.88 13.93
N LYS A 70 3.07 -10.38 14.94
CA LYS A 70 3.09 -11.80 15.32
C LYS A 70 1.78 -12.31 15.91
N GLU A 71 0.96 -11.44 16.50
CA GLU A 71 -0.37 -11.82 16.99
C GLU A 71 -1.33 -12.21 15.84
N ALA A 72 -1.06 -11.73 14.63
CA ALA A 72 -1.94 -11.92 13.46
C ALA A 72 -3.42 -11.61 13.80
N ALA A 73 -3.62 -10.44 14.44
CA ALA A 73 -4.88 -10.01 15.01
C ALA A 73 -5.47 -8.76 14.34
N ALA A 74 -4.79 -8.22 13.32
CA ALA A 74 -5.33 -7.11 12.53
C ALA A 74 -6.65 -7.51 11.88
N THR A 75 -7.61 -6.59 11.85
CA THR A 75 -8.90 -6.75 11.17
C THR A 75 -8.78 -6.40 9.68
N GLU A 76 -9.79 -6.66 8.89
CA GLU A 76 -9.78 -6.23 7.50
C GLU A 76 -10.10 -4.74 7.38
N VAL A 77 -9.47 -4.05 6.44
CA VAL A 77 -9.94 -2.74 5.97
C VAL A 77 -11.28 -2.95 5.24
N PRO A 78 -12.37 -2.24 5.63
CA PRO A 78 -13.71 -2.52 5.11
C PRO A 78 -13.79 -2.50 3.58
N GLY A 79 -14.18 -3.63 3.00
CA GLY A 79 -14.32 -3.87 1.57
C GLY A 79 -13.13 -4.55 0.90
N ALA A 80 -11.98 -4.64 1.56
CA ALA A 80 -10.78 -5.28 1.01
C ALA A 80 -11.02 -6.76 0.71
N LYS A 81 -11.54 -7.51 1.67
CA LYS A 81 -11.84 -8.95 1.51
C LYS A 81 -12.78 -9.22 0.33
N ASP A 82 -13.87 -8.46 0.23
CA ASP A 82 -14.86 -8.66 -0.83
C ASP A 82 -14.25 -8.39 -2.22
N PHE A 83 -13.44 -7.33 -2.34
CA PHE A 83 -12.74 -7.00 -3.58
C PHE A 83 -11.71 -8.07 -3.96
N LEU A 84 -10.89 -8.50 -3.01
CA LEU A 84 -9.82 -9.48 -3.28
C LEU A 84 -10.40 -10.86 -3.63
N ASN A 85 -11.45 -11.30 -2.93
CA ASN A 85 -12.17 -12.53 -3.31
C ASN A 85 -12.81 -12.43 -4.70
N TYR A 86 -13.34 -11.25 -5.06
CA TYR A 86 -13.85 -11.01 -6.40
C TYR A 86 -12.74 -11.11 -7.45
N ALA A 87 -11.58 -10.47 -7.24
CA ALA A 87 -10.45 -10.55 -8.15
C ALA A 87 -9.97 -12.01 -8.32
N ALA A 88 -9.84 -12.75 -7.23
CA ALA A 88 -9.47 -14.16 -7.25
C ALA A 88 -10.49 -15.01 -8.04
N SER A 89 -11.80 -14.73 -7.93
CA SER A 89 -12.86 -15.43 -8.68
C SER A 89 -12.81 -15.19 -10.19
N LYS A 90 -12.06 -14.19 -10.64
CA LYS A 90 -11.82 -13.83 -12.05
C LYS A 90 -10.46 -14.33 -12.57
N ASP A 91 -9.81 -15.26 -11.87
CA ASP A 91 -8.46 -15.75 -12.19
C ASP A 91 -7.38 -14.64 -12.22
N VAL A 92 -7.58 -13.56 -11.48
CA VAL A 92 -6.61 -12.49 -11.31
C VAL A 92 -5.68 -12.83 -10.15
N THR A 93 -4.37 -12.89 -10.41
CA THR A 93 -3.38 -13.13 -9.36
C THR A 93 -3.23 -11.88 -8.48
N ILE A 94 -3.25 -12.06 -7.16
CA ILE A 94 -3.11 -10.96 -6.19
C ILE A 94 -1.68 -10.97 -5.65
N PHE A 95 -0.97 -9.86 -5.82
CA PHE A 95 0.32 -9.63 -5.21
C PHE A 95 0.20 -8.64 -4.05
N TYR A 96 0.67 -9.05 -2.90
CA TYR A 96 0.79 -8.23 -1.69
C TYR A 96 2.21 -7.70 -1.62
N ILE A 97 2.42 -6.39 -1.81
CA ILE A 97 3.75 -5.75 -1.71
C ILE A 97 3.77 -4.87 -0.46
N THR A 98 4.42 -5.34 0.58
CA THR A 98 4.38 -4.72 1.90
C THR A 98 5.75 -4.37 2.47
N ASN A 99 5.81 -3.32 3.29
CA ASN A 99 7.01 -2.97 4.05
C ASN A 99 7.05 -3.65 5.44
N ARG A 100 6.14 -4.59 5.71
CA ARG A 100 6.36 -5.54 6.80
C ARG A 100 7.68 -6.27 6.58
N VAL A 101 8.45 -6.44 7.66
CA VAL A 101 9.72 -7.16 7.60
C VAL A 101 9.49 -8.66 7.38
N VAL A 102 10.42 -9.32 6.71
CA VAL A 102 10.33 -10.75 6.37
C VAL A 102 10.06 -11.65 7.58
N GLU A 103 10.49 -11.26 8.77
CA GLU A 103 10.21 -11.94 10.03
C GLU A 103 8.69 -12.10 10.30
N LEU A 104 7.86 -11.20 9.75
CA LEU A 104 6.40 -11.24 9.90
C LEU A 104 5.68 -12.00 8.79
N LYS A 105 6.40 -12.68 7.88
CA LYS A 105 5.78 -13.33 6.71
C LYS A 105 4.73 -14.35 7.10
N GLU A 106 5.07 -15.30 7.94
CA GLU A 106 4.15 -16.35 8.41
C GLU A 106 2.95 -15.74 9.15
N ALA A 107 3.20 -14.77 10.03
CA ALA A 107 2.12 -14.09 10.77
C ALA A 107 1.18 -13.32 9.84
N THR A 108 1.71 -12.67 8.79
CA THR A 108 0.89 -11.98 7.79
C THR A 108 0.05 -12.99 7.01
N GLN A 109 0.61 -14.10 6.57
CA GLN A 109 -0.11 -15.20 5.92
C GLN A 109 -1.24 -15.71 6.80
N ASN A 110 -0.94 -15.98 8.07
CA ASN A 110 -1.92 -16.46 9.05
C ASN A 110 -3.05 -15.45 9.27
N ASN A 111 -2.75 -14.15 9.27
CA ASN A 111 -3.77 -13.11 9.39
C ASN A 111 -4.71 -13.10 8.18
N LEU A 112 -4.16 -13.18 6.96
CA LEU A 112 -4.97 -13.27 5.73
C LEU A 112 -5.88 -14.52 5.75
N ILE A 113 -5.34 -15.68 6.16
CA ILE A 113 -6.10 -16.93 6.29
C ILE A 113 -7.25 -16.78 7.28
N LYS A 114 -6.98 -16.25 8.48
CA LYS A 114 -7.99 -16.04 9.52
C LYS A 114 -9.16 -15.17 9.04
N LEU A 115 -8.86 -14.18 8.21
CA LEU A 115 -9.86 -13.27 7.64
C LEU A 115 -10.56 -13.85 6.39
N GLY A 116 -10.06 -14.95 5.82
CA GLY A 116 -10.55 -15.50 4.56
C GLY A 116 -10.24 -14.59 3.36
N ILE A 117 -9.09 -13.93 3.42
CA ILE A 117 -8.52 -13.13 2.33
C ILE A 117 -7.65 -14.05 1.47
N PRO A 118 -7.86 -14.08 0.13
CA PRO A 118 -7.19 -15.02 -0.73
C PRO A 118 -5.71 -14.68 -0.95
N TRP A 119 -4.84 -15.68 -0.94
CA TRP A 119 -3.46 -15.58 -1.45
C TRP A 119 -3.03 -16.92 -2.04
N ASP A 120 -2.13 -16.89 -3.01
CA ASP A 120 -1.69 -18.09 -3.72
C ASP A 120 -0.58 -18.79 -2.93
N GLN A 121 -0.89 -19.91 -2.29
CA GLN A 121 0.06 -20.70 -1.50
C GLN A 121 1.08 -21.45 -2.36
N THR A 122 0.87 -21.51 -3.67
CA THR A 122 1.76 -22.22 -4.61
C THR A 122 2.75 -21.29 -5.30
N LYS A 123 2.57 -19.97 -5.14
CA LYS A 123 3.41 -18.92 -5.74
C LYS A 123 3.85 -17.92 -4.68
N GLU A 124 5.00 -17.32 -4.90
CA GLU A 124 5.47 -16.20 -4.10
C GLU A 124 4.68 -14.93 -4.49
N THR A 125 3.62 -14.66 -3.75
CA THR A 125 2.74 -13.51 -4.00
C THR A 125 2.72 -12.50 -2.84
N ILE A 126 3.41 -12.78 -1.74
CA ILE A 126 3.60 -11.84 -0.63
C ILE A 126 5.07 -11.41 -0.62
N LEU A 127 5.33 -10.21 -1.11
CA LEU A 127 6.67 -9.65 -1.31
C LEU A 127 6.99 -8.65 -0.20
N MET A 128 7.90 -9.03 0.71
CA MET A 128 8.15 -8.30 1.95
C MET A 128 9.47 -7.53 1.93
N ARG A 129 9.57 -6.49 2.76
CA ARG A 129 10.85 -5.81 3.01
C ARG A 129 11.84 -6.78 3.66
N GLY A 130 13.08 -6.76 3.18
CA GLY A 130 14.17 -7.62 3.65
C GLY A 130 14.34 -8.90 2.86
N GLU A 131 13.37 -9.32 2.04
CA GLU A 131 13.57 -10.40 1.08
C GLU A 131 14.40 -9.89 -0.11
N ASN A 132 15.26 -10.76 -0.67
CA ASN A 132 16.06 -10.40 -1.85
C ASN A 132 16.79 -9.05 -1.76
N ASN A 133 17.16 -8.62 -0.57
CA ASN A 133 17.73 -7.31 -0.25
C ASN A 133 16.80 -6.12 -0.59
N TRP A 134 15.48 -6.33 -0.65
CA TRP A 134 14.53 -5.23 -0.86
C TRP A 134 14.46 -4.32 0.34
N GLY A 135 14.64 -3.03 0.08
CA GLY A 135 14.40 -1.95 1.05
C GLY A 135 12.93 -1.61 1.20
N SER A 136 12.67 -0.40 1.64
CA SER A 136 11.30 0.13 1.77
C SER A 136 10.70 0.61 0.45
N ASP A 137 11.52 0.92 -0.56
CA ASP A 137 11.03 1.18 -1.91
C ASP A 137 10.31 -0.06 -2.47
N LYS A 138 9.16 0.15 -3.11
CA LYS A 138 8.35 -0.90 -3.69
C LYS A 138 8.53 -1.08 -5.20
N GLY A 139 9.29 -0.20 -5.85
CA GLY A 139 9.48 -0.18 -7.30
C GLY A 139 10.07 -1.47 -7.86
N SER A 140 11.15 -1.96 -7.24
CA SER A 140 11.79 -3.22 -7.66
C SER A 140 10.86 -4.43 -7.55
N ARG A 141 9.99 -4.45 -6.52
CA ARG A 141 8.98 -5.51 -6.34
C ARG A 141 7.86 -5.40 -7.36
N ARG A 142 7.38 -4.18 -7.68
CA ARG A 142 6.42 -3.93 -8.76
C ARG A 142 7.01 -4.36 -10.11
N ALA A 143 8.27 -4.01 -10.40
CA ALA A 143 8.97 -4.41 -11.61
C ALA A 143 9.09 -5.94 -11.74
N LEU A 144 9.36 -6.66 -10.64
CA LEU A 144 9.38 -8.12 -10.64
C LEU A 144 8.04 -8.72 -11.05
N VAL A 145 6.94 -8.20 -10.49
CA VAL A 145 5.57 -8.63 -10.88
C VAL A 145 5.33 -8.33 -12.35
N ALA A 146 5.69 -7.14 -12.80
CA ALA A 146 5.50 -6.66 -14.17
C ALA A 146 6.22 -7.50 -15.24
N GLN A 147 7.30 -8.20 -14.88
CA GLN A 147 8.01 -9.10 -15.79
C GLN A 147 7.14 -10.28 -16.25
N LYS A 148 6.29 -10.80 -15.38
CA LYS A 148 5.53 -12.03 -15.61
C LYS A 148 4.01 -11.82 -15.71
N TYR A 149 3.50 -10.72 -15.19
CA TYR A 149 2.08 -10.44 -15.09
C TYR A 149 1.74 -9.08 -15.69
N ARG A 150 0.55 -8.97 -16.27
CA ARG A 150 -0.10 -7.71 -16.63
C ARG A 150 -0.77 -7.15 -15.38
N VAL A 151 -0.28 -6.04 -14.87
CA VAL A 151 -0.85 -5.40 -13.68
C VAL A 151 -2.07 -4.59 -14.07
N LEU A 152 -3.23 -5.01 -13.61
CA LEU A 152 -4.52 -4.38 -13.95
C LEU A 152 -4.82 -3.19 -13.05
N LEU A 153 -4.66 -3.36 -11.74
CA LEU A 153 -4.94 -2.33 -10.73
C LEU A 153 -3.85 -2.34 -9.66
N MET A 154 -3.68 -1.19 -9.00
CA MET A 154 -2.90 -1.07 -7.78
C MET A 154 -3.73 -0.41 -6.69
N ALA A 155 -3.59 -0.88 -5.44
CA ALA A 155 -4.22 -0.27 -4.27
C ALA A 155 -3.20 -0.14 -3.13
N GLY A 156 -3.24 1.00 -2.45
CA GLY A 156 -2.33 1.33 -1.35
C GLY A 156 -2.80 2.57 -0.60
N ASP A 157 -2.18 2.88 0.52
CA ASP A 157 -2.47 4.05 1.35
C ASP A 157 -1.39 5.13 1.24
N ASN A 158 -0.28 4.83 0.56
CA ASN A 158 0.86 5.73 0.40
C ASN A 158 1.25 5.92 -1.07
N LEU A 159 1.70 7.12 -1.44
CA LEU A 159 2.15 7.42 -2.80
C LEU A 159 3.25 6.44 -3.28
N GLY A 160 4.14 5.99 -2.37
CA GLY A 160 5.18 5.00 -2.66
C GLY A 160 4.66 3.61 -3.07
N ASP A 161 3.36 3.33 -2.91
CA ASP A 161 2.75 2.09 -3.40
C ASP A 161 2.58 2.09 -4.92
N PHE A 162 2.47 3.28 -5.51
CA PHE A 162 2.17 3.48 -6.93
C PHE A 162 3.40 3.91 -7.73
N VAL A 163 4.24 4.76 -7.15
CA VAL A 163 5.44 5.32 -7.79
C VAL A 163 6.66 5.15 -6.89
N ASP A 164 7.85 5.36 -7.43
CA ASP A 164 9.12 5.28 -6.69
C ASP A 164 9.38 6.62 -5.99
N ALA A 165 8.56 6.92 -4.97
CA ALA A 165 8.56 8.19 -4.27
C ALA A 165 9.36 8.20 -2.97
N LYS A 166 9.56 7.03 -2.36
CA LYS A 166 10.12 6.94 -1.01
C LYS A 166 11.62 7.19 -0.95
N ASP A 167 12.37 6.60 -1.86
CA ASP A 167 13.84 6.72 -1.84
C ASP A 167 14.33 8.10 -2.29
N ASN A 168 13.43 8.93 -2.82
CA ASN A 168 13.73 10.27 -3.28
C ASN A 168 13.41 11.37 -2.25
N ASN A 169 12.92 11.02 -1.08
CA ASN A 169 12.54 11.98 -0.01
C ASN A 169 11.78 13.19 -0.57
N LEU A 170 10.72 12.94 -1.30
CA LEU A 170 9.98 13.95 -2.06
C LEU A 170 9.31 14.97 -1.14
N SER A 171 9.53 16.25 -1.39
CA SER A 171 8.83 17.34 -0.72
C SER A 171 7.32 17.29 -0.96
N PRO A 172 6.48 17.99 -0.15
CA PRO A 172 5.04 18.05 -0.37
C PRO A 172 4.67 18.53 -1.79
N GLN A 173 5.41 19.51 -2.33
CA GLN A 173 5.18 20.05 -3.67
C GLN A 173 5.51 19.01 -4.77
N GLN A 174 6.61 18.27 -4.62
CA GLN A 174 6.97 17.20 -5.56
C GLN A 174 5.94 16.06 -5.52
N ARG A 175 5.47 15.68 -4.32
CA ARG A 175 4.41 14.68 -4.15
C ARG A 175 3.13 15.11 -4.86
N LYS A 176 2.73 16.39 -4.71
CA LYS A 176 1.58 16.96 -5.39
C LYS A 176 1.74 16.94 -6.91
N ALA A 177 2.91 17.31 -7.43
CA ALA A 177 3.19 17.30 -8.86
C ALA A 177 3.06 15.87 -9.46
N ILE A 178 3.53 14.84 -8.75
CA ILE A 178 3.35 13.44 -9.17
C ILE A 178 1.88 13.05 -9.20
N VAL A 179 1.09 13.45 -8.20
CA VAL A 179 -0.36 13.16 -8.19
C VAL A 179 -1.05 13.82 -9.39
N GLU A 180 -0.65 15.03 -9.75
CA GLU A 180 -1.16 15.74 -10.94
C GLU A 180 -0.69 15.10 -12.26
N GLU A 181 0.57 14.65 -12.34
CA GLU A 181 1.13 13.94 -13.50
C GLU A 181 0.34 12.66 -13.83
N TYR A 182 -0.09 11.94 -12.80
CA TYR A 182 -0.84 10.69 -12.95
C TYR A 182 -2.35 10.85 -12.71
N ALA A 183 -2.90 12.04 -12.98
CA ALA A 183 -4.32 12.34 -12.72
C ALA A 183 -5.28 11.30 -13.33
N ASP A 184 -4.99 10.82 -14.54
CA ASP A 184 -5.81 9.82 -15.25
C ASP A 184 -5.71 8.38 -14.69
N TYR A 185 -4.80 8.15 -13.72
CA TYR A 185 -4.67 6.84 -13.09
C TYR A 185 -5.51 6.72 -11.82
N TRP A 186 -5.72 7.82 -11.10
CA TRP A 186 -6.43 7.81 -9.83
C TRP A 186 -7.93 7.52 -10.01
N GLY A 187 -8.40 6.48 -9.31
CA GLY A 187 -9.77 6.03 -9.40
C GLY A 187 -10.09 5.14 -10.59
N GLU A 188 -9.16 5.02 -11.56
CA GLU A 188 -9.25 4.14 -12.72
C GLU A 188 -8.34 2.90 -12.58
N LYS A 189 -7.06 3.15 -12.36
CA LYS A 189 -6.01 2.13 -12.28
C LYS A 189 -5.37 2.04 -10.90
N TRP A 190 -5.33 3.18 -10.19
CA TRP A 190 -4.75 3.35 -8.87
C TRP A 190 -5.81 3.76 -7.86
N PHE A 191 -5.88 3.01 -6.76
CA PHE A 191 -6.90 3.16 -5.73
C PHE A 191 -6.23 3.49 -4.41
N MET A 192 -6.24 4.79 -4.05
CA MET A 192 -5.69 5.30 -2.80
C MET A 192 -6.67 5.04 -1.66
N LEU A 193 -6.20 4.38 -0.59
CA LEU A 193 -6.86 4.29 0.69
C LEU A 193 -6.42 5.45 1.58
N GLN A 194 -7.26 5.84 2.52
CA GLN A 194 -6.91 6.92 3.46
C GLN A 194 -6.12 6.35 4.64
N ASN A 195 -4.97 6.93 4.91
CA ASN A 195 -4.24 6.78 6.15
C ASN A 195 -3.89 8.17 6.69
N ILE A 196 -4.57 8.57 7.78
CA ILE A 196 -4.37 9.86 8.44
C ILE A 196 -3.49 9.75 9.68
N ALA A 197 -3.11 8.53 10.07
CA ALA A 197 -2.33 8.28 11.28
C ALA A 197 -0.82 8.45 11.02
N TYR A 198 -0.34 7.94 9.89
CA TYR A 198 1.07 7.96 9.53
C TYR A 198 1.26 7.83 8.01
N GLY A 199 2.46 8.15 7.52
CA GLY A 199 2.84 7.96 6.12
C GLY A 199 3.94 8.91 5.68
N ASP A 200 4.45 8.70 4.47
CA ASP A 200 5.49 9.57 3.90
C ASP A 200 5.00 11.00 3.66
N TRP A 201 3.69 11.23 3.63
CA TRP A 201 3.09 12.57 3.55
C TRP A 201 3.47 13.42 4.78
N GLU A 202 3.56 12.81 5.95
CA GLU A 202 3.98 13.49 7.17
C GLU A 202 5.49 13.72 7.18
N GLY A 203 6.29 12.67 6.89
CA GLY A 203 7.75 12.78 6.80
C GLY A 203 8.20 13.89 5.84
N ALA A 204 7.47 14.09 4.75
CA ALA A 204 7.74 15.14 3.77
C ALA A 204 7.63 16.56 4.35
N LEU A 205 6.89 16.78 5.44
CA LEU A 205 6.76 18.10 6.07
C LEU A 205 8.05 18.55 6.79
N TYR A 206 8.87 17.59 7.22
CA TYR A 206 10.13 17.84 7.93
C TYR A 206 11.32 17.14 7.26
N ASP A 207 11.30 17.08 5.93
CA ASP A 207 12.37 16.52 5.10
C ASP A 207 12.84 15.11 5.53
N PHE A 208 11.92 14.32 6.10
CA PHE A 208 12.18 12.97 6.64
C PHE A 208 13.23 12.94 7.76
N ASP A 209 13.42 14.05 8.47
CA ASP A 209 14.26 14.09 9.66
C ASP A 209 13.54 13.53 10.89
N TYR A 210 13.65 12.23 11.08
CA TYR A 210 13.05 11.53 12.22
C TYR A 210 13.81 11.71 13.54
N SER A 211 14.87 12.55 13.58
CA SER A 211 15.59 12.89 14.80
C SER A 211 14.94 14.06 15.58
N LEU A 212 13.98 14.76 14.95
CA LEU A 212 13.27 15.88 15.56
C LEU A 212 12.50 15.47 16.82
N SER A 213 12.52 16.35 17.81
CA SER A 213 11.69 16.19 19.00
C SER A 213 10.20 16.36 18.68
N PRO A 214 9.29 15.84 19.51
CA PRO A 214 7.85 16.02 19.32
C PRO A 214 7.42 17.50 19.22
N HIS A 215 8.12 18.40 19.90
CA HIS A 215 7.86 19.84 19.85
C HIS A 215 8.25 20.44 18.49
N GLU A 216 9.40 20.05 17.95
CA GLU A 216 9.86 20.50 16.62
C GLU A 216 8.93 19.98 15.52
N VAL A 217 8.55 18.70 15.55
CA VAL A 217 7.54 18.13 14.64
C VAL A 217 6.23 18.89 14.70
N HIS A 218 5.74 19.21 15.91
CA HIS A 218 4.51 20.00 16.08
C HIS A 218 4.62 21.39 15.44
N ASN A 219 5.75 22.10 15.68
CA ASN A 219 5.97 23.42 15.09
C ASN A 219 6.02 23.36 13.56
N THR A 220 6.73 22.39 12.99
CA THR A 220 6.79 22.18 11.54
C THR A 220 5.41 21.92 10.94
N ARG A 221 4.56 21.12 11.61
CA ARG A 221 3.17 20.91 11.19
C ARG A 221 2.37 22.23 11.19
N LEU A 222 2.55 23.10 12.19
CA LEU A 222 1.88 24.41 12.23
C LEU A 222 2.38 25.34 11.11
N GLU A 223 3.69 25.36 10.85
CA GLU A 223 4.31 26.20 9.82
C GLU A 223 3.90 25.75 8.39
N SER A 224 3.60 24.46 8.22
CA SER A 224 3.14 23.93 6.92
C SER A 224 1.67 24.22 6.60
N LEU A 225 0.91 24.80 7.54
CA LEU A 225 -0.47 25.19 7.29
C LEU A 225 -0.53 26.43 6.36
N GLU A 226 -1.32 26.34 5.32
CA GLU A 226 -1.59 27.42 4.37
C GLU A 226 -3.01 27.98 4.58
N PRO A 227 -3.26 28.82 5.61
CA PRO A 227 -4.59 29.33 5.87
C PRO A 227 -4.99 30.34 4.78
N ILE A 228 -6.10 30.09 4.10
CA ILE A 228 -6.75 31.09 3.25
C ILE A 228 -7.38 32.14 4.18
N ARG A 229 -6.91 33.38 4.10
CA ARG A 229 -7.46 34.52 4.84
C ARG A 229 -8.31 35.40 3.94
#